data_9aa6a3313bbb2e7bb6002d91764a7fc4
#
_entry.id   9aa6a3313bbb2e7bb6002d91764a7fc4
#
_cell.length_a   1.000
_cell.length_b   1.000
_cell.length_c   1.000
_cell.angle_alpha   90.00
_cell.angle_beta   90.00
_cell.angle_gamma   90.00
#
_symmetry.space_group_name_H-M   'P 1'
#
loop_
_entity.id
_entity.type
_entity.pdbx_description
1 polymer ?
#
loop_
_entity_poly.entity_id
_entity_poly.type
_entity_poly.pdbx_seq_one_letter_code
_entity_poly.pdbx_strand_id
1 'polypeptide(L)'
;MKKLIYYIALSVMCLLPVSCSLEEEISTEVEKENYLNDASEAQNVLLGIYLTNVRDAMYGYNMSIYFSMGTDISQVEGSTTENFRILPTNAYPTTQAEVQQTWEALYTGIYRANDFLEGISAKINTYSEKDKALATIYMGEARALRAMYYFELVRRYENIPLMTSTQMSNQSPSTFVQADPADVYNLLKMI
;
A
#
# COMPACT_ATOMS: atom_id res chain seq x y z
N MET A 1 40.83 -5.89 57.34
CA MET A 1 40.33 -6.93 56.46
C MET A 1 38.78 -6.91 56.32
N LYS A 2 37.97 -6.90 57.37
CA LYS A 2 36.50 -6.89 57.26
C LYS A 2 35.93 -5.69 56.48
N LYS A 3 36.48 -4.46 56.62
CA LYS A 3 36.00 -3.29 55.86
C LYS A 3 36.31 -3.35 54.37
N LEU A 4 37.43 -3.97 53.98
CA LEU A 4 37.79 -4.13 52.58
C LEU A 4 36.84 -5.10 51.83
N ILE A 5 36.44 -6.20 52.54
CA ILE A 5 35.46 -7.16 51.98
C ILE A 5 34.10 -6.49 51.80
N TYR A 6 33.69 -5.57 52.67
CA TYR A 6 32.43 -4.82 52.54
C TYR A 6 32.42 -3.91 51.32
N TYR A 7 33.54 -3.21 51.02
CA TYR A 7 33.63 -2.37 49.82
C TYR A 7 33.69 -3.16 48.55
N ILE A 8 34.31 -4.33 48.54
CA ILE A 8 34.33 -5.24 47.39
C ILE A 8 32.94 -5.80 47.14
N ALA A 9 32.22 -6.22 48.20
CA ALA A 9 30.85 -6.72 48.06
C ALA A 9 29.88 -5.63 47.56
N LEU A 10 30.03 -4.39 48.01
CA LEU A 10 29.23 -3.24 47.57
C LEU A 10 29.50 -2.89 46.11
N SER A 11 30.76 -2.95 45.66
CA SER A 11 31.11 -2.67 44.26
C SER A 11 30.63 -3.77 43.28
N VAL A 12 30.58 -5.02 43.69
CA VAL A 12 30.04 -6.12 42.88
C VAL A 12 28.52 -6.03 42.77
N MET A 13 27.82 -5.50 43.77
CA MET A 13 26.38 -5.32 43.76
C MET A 13 25.94 -4.20 42.81
N CYS A 14 26.82 -3.23 42.51
CA CYS A 14 26.55 -2.21 41.49
C CYS A 14 26.85 -2.62 40.05
N LEU A 15 27.41 -3.83 39.82
CA LEU A 15 27.76 -4.35 38.51
C LEU A 15 26.75 -5.36 37.95
N LEU A 16 25.63 -5.57 38.65
CA LEU A 16 24.52 -6.34 38.06
C LEU A 16 23.88 -5.48 36.96
N PRO A 17 24.03 -5.84 35.67
CA PRO A 17 23.28 -5.17 34.64
C PRO A 17 21.81 -5.50 34.91
N VAL A 18 21.03 -4.47 35.29
CA VAL A 18 19.59 -4.53 35.17
C VAL A 18 19.33 -4.52 33.67
N SER A 19 19.31 -5.69 33.08
CA SER A 19 18.78 -5.89 31.75
C SER A 19 17.28 -5.63 31.85
N CYS A 20 16.87 -4.38 31.70
CA CYS A 20 15.54 -4.10 31.24
C CYS A 20 15.46 -4.71 29.85
N SER A 21 14.72 -5.80 29.68
CA SER A 21 14.22 -6.17 28.36
C SER A 21 13.29 -5.03 27.95
N LEU A 22 13.79 -4.13 27.11
CA LEU A 22 12.97 -3.24 26.32
C LEU A 22 12.31 -4.15 25.27
N GLU A 23 11.29 -4.88 25.66
CA GLU A 23 10.24 -5.26 24.73
C GLU A 23 9.47 -3.97 24.47
N GLU A 24 9.82 -3.33 23.37
CA GLU A 24 9.06 -2.23 22.81
C GLU A 24 7.72 -2.82 22.35
N GLU A 25 6.70 -2.81 23.22
CA GLU A 25 5.34 -2.99 22.77
C GLU A 25 5.05 -1.82 21.84
N ILE A 26 5.17 -2.07 20.53
CA ILE A 26 4.74 -1.14 19.49
C ILE A 26 3.21 -1.07 19.58
N SER A 27 2.71 -0.27 20.51
CA SER A 27 1.27 -0.08 20.75
C SER A 27 0.54 0.63 19.61
N THR A 28 1.28 1.01 18.55
CA THR A 28 0.75 1.72 17.38
C THR A 28 0.58 0.86 16.13
N GLU A 29 1.18 -0.32 16.07
CA GLU A 29 0.92 -1.29 15.02
C GLU A 29 -0.04 -2.37 15.55
N VAL A 30 -1.23 -2.43 14.99
CA VAL A 30 -2.16 -3.54 15.23
C VAL A 30 -1.54 -4.77 14.56
N GLU A 31 -1.14 -5.76 15.36
CA GLU A 31 -0.64 -7.03 14.84
C GLU A 31 -1.66 -7.60 13.84
N LYS A 32 -1.17 -8.16 12.74
CA LYS A 32 -2.00 -8.67 11.63
C LYS A 32 -3.05 -9.69 12.10
N GLU A 33 -2.80 -10.34 13.23
CA GLU A 33 -3.70 -11.30 13.84
C GLU A 33 -4.86 -10.65 14.62
N ASN A 34 -4.70 -9.38 15.00
CA ASN A 34 -5.63 -8.65 15.88
C ASN A 34 -6.59 -7.71 15.14
N TYR A 35 -6.58 -7.66 13.81
CA TYR A 35 -7.52 -6.88 13.02
C TYR A 35 -8.36 -7.76 12.08
N LEU A 36 -9.43 -7.22 11.50
CA LEU A 36 -10.40 -7.93 10.67
C LEU A 36 -11.15 -9.02 11.46
N ASN A 37 -11.60 -8.72 12.67
CA ASN A 37 -12.34 -9.68 13.51
C ASN A 37 -13.85 -9.66 13.27
N ASP A 38 -14.37 -8.57 12.69
CA ASP A 38 -15.77 -8.39 12.35
C ASP A 38 -15.95 -7.49 11.10
N ALA A 39 -17.20 -7.32 10.66
CA ALA A 39 -17.51 -6.49 9.51
C ALA A 39 -17.23 -4.99 9.72
N SER A 40 -17.25 -4.49 10.94
CA SER A 40 -16.96 -3.08 11.24
C SER A 40 -15.46 -2.78 11.06
N GLU A 41 -14.60 -3.67 11.57
CA GLU A 41 -13.16 -3.58 11.35
C GLU A 41 -12.82 -3.76 9.87
N ALA A 42 -13.48 -4.69 9.18
CA ALA A 42 -13.32 -4.89 7.75
C ALA A 42 -13.70 -3.62 6.96
N GLN A 43 -14.75 -2.92 7.34
CA GLN A 43 -15.13 -1.64 6.71
C GLN A 43 -14.04 -0.58 6.87
N ASN A 44 -13.46 -0.45 8.05
CA ASN A 44 -12.39 0.52 8.32
C ASN A 44 -11.14 0.23 7.47
N VAL A 45 -10.76 -1.04 7.31
CA VAL A 45 -9.64 -1.42 6.44
C VAL A 45 -9.95 -1.15 4.98
N LEU A 46 -11.17 -1.45 4.52
CA LEU A 46 -11.64 -1.13 3.17
C LEU A 46 -11.56 0.37 2.87
N LEU A 47 -11.96 1.23 3.82
CA LEU A 47 -11.82 2.68 3.69
C LEU A 47 -10.36 3.09 3.50
N GLY A 48 -9.40 2.36 4.11
CA GLY A 48 -7.97 2.55 3.88
C GLY A 48 -7.54 2.30 2.42
N ILE A 49 -8.24 1.42 1.69
CA ILE A 49 -8.02 1.21 0.25
C ILE A 49 -8.58 2.40 -0.53
N TYR A 50 -9.80 2.86 -0.21
CA TYR A 50 -10.41 4.04 -0.83
C TYR A 50 -9.58 5.31 -0.64
N LEU A 51 -8.94 5.48 0.52
CA LEU A 51 -8.06 6.63 0.79
C LEU A 51 -6.87 6.74 -0.17
N THR A 52 -6.50 5.66 -0.86
CA THR A 52 -5.49 5.73 -1.91
C THR A 52 -5.92 6.67 -3.04
N ASN A 53 -7.22 6.72 -3.37
CA ASN A 53 -7.75 7.54 -4.46
C ASN A 53 -7.68 9.04 -4.20
N VAL A 54 -7.76 9.48 -2.96
CA VAL A 54 -7.77 10.92 -2.61
C VAL A 54 -6.35 11.50 -2.42
N ARG A 55 -5.31 10.67 -2.51
CA ARG A 55 -3.93 11.16 -2.45
C ARG A 55 -3.61 12.06 -3.64
N ASP A 56 -2.69 13.02 -3.45
CA ASP A 56 -2.23 13.91 -4.52
C ASP A 56 -1.62 13.13 -5.70
N ALA A 57 -0.91 12.05 -5.41
CA ALA A 57 -0.37 11.14 -6.43
C ALA A 57 -1.43 10.42 -7.28
N MET A 58 -2.70 10.48 -6.88
CA MET A 58 -3.85 9.88 -7.55
C MET A 58 -4.84 10.97 -8.00
N TYR A 59 -6.14 10.78 -7.73
CA TYR A 59 -7.20 11.70 -8.15
C TYR A 59 -7.22 13.00 -7.34
N GLY A 60 -6.48 13.10 -6.22
CA GLY A 60 -6.31 14.36 -5.51
C GLY A 60 -5.66 15.43 -6.39
N TYR A 61 -4.66 15.07 -7.21
CA TYR A 61 -3.99 16.03 -8.07
C TYR A 61 -3.45 15.42 -9.38
N ASN A 62 -2.50 14.46 -9.34
CA ASN A 62 -1.76 14.01 -10.52
C ASN A 62 -2.67 13.48 -11.63
N MET A 63 -3.60 12.59 -11.31
CA MET A 63 -4.47 11.97 -12.31
C MET A 63 -5.56 12.92 -12.79
N SER A 64 -6.07 13.79 -11.92
CA SER A 64 -7.13 14.73 -12.24
C SER A 64 -6.65 15.92 -13.05
N ILE A 65 -5.41 16.37 -12.82
CA ILE A 65 -4.87 17.59 -13.45
C ILE A 65 -3.79 17.22 -14.46
N TYR A 66 -2.67 16.69 -14.03
CA TYR A 66 -1.49 16.57 -14.92
C TYR A 66 -1.72 15.63 -16.10
N PHE A 67 -2.26 14.43 -15.83
CA PHE A 67 -2.51 13.46 -16.91
C PHE A 67 -3.71 13.81 -17.80
N SER A 68 -4.60 14.69 -17.34
CA SER A 68 -5.72 15.17 -18.15
C SER A 68 -5.35 16.36 -19.05
N MET A 69 -4.26 17.07 -18.74
CA MET A 69 -3.83 18.25 -19.50
C MET A 69 -3.11 17.94 -20.82
N GLY A 70 -2.68 16.70 -21.04
CA GLY A 70 -1.98 16.28 -22.27
C GLY A 70 -2.89 15.98 -23.45
N THR A 71 -4.03 16.66 -23.55
CA THR A 71 -5.02 16.46 -24.62
C THR A 71 -5.00 17.64 -25.59
N ASP A 72 -5.61 17.45 -26.77
CA ASP A 72 -5.74 18.48 -27.82
C ASP A 72 -6.65 19.66 -27.42
N ILE A 73 -7.47 19.50 -26.38
CA ILE A 73 -8.40 20.53 -25.89
C ILE A 73 -7.93 21.20 -24.59
N SER A 74 -6.81 20.78 -24.03
CA SER A 74 -6.32 21.29 -22.75
C SER A 74 -4.80 21.41 -22.76
N GLN A 75 -4.29 22.57 -22.36
CA GLN A 75 -2.85 22.78 -22.20
C GLN A 75 -2.55 23.65 -20.98
N VAL A 76 -1.31 23.57 -20.51
CA VAL A 76 -0.82 24.35 -19.38
C VAL A 76 -0.33 25.71 -19.89
N GLU A 77 -0.71 26.77 -19.21
CA GLU A 77 -0.16 28.10 -19.45
C GLU A 77 1.19 28.24 -18.75
N GLY A 78 2.15 28.89 -19.41
CA GLY A 78 3.49 29.19 -18.90
C GLY A 78 4.60 28.31 -19.48
N SER A 79 5.77 28.33 -18.83
CA SER A 79 6.96 27.57 -19.28
C SER A 79 6.75 26.07 -19.17
N THR A 80 6.98 25.33 -20.26
CA THR A 80 6.91 23.87 -20.32
C THR A 80 8.17 23.17 -19.77
N THR A 81 9.16 23.94 -19.29
CA THR A 81 10.43 23.40 -18.78
C THR A 81 10.41 23.16 -17.27
N GLU A 82 9.33 23.53 -16.58
CA GLU A 82 9.21 23.37 -15.14
C GLU A 82 8.39 22.15 -14.77
N ASN A 83 9.00 21.22 -13.99
CA ASN A 83 8.35 20.13 -13.27
C ASN A 83 7.10 19.55 -13.97
N PHE A 84 5.95 19.64 -13.29
CA PHE A 84 4.67 19.11 -13.78
C PHE A 84 4.19 19.68 -15.11
N ARG A 85 4.64 20.88 -15.52
CA ARG A 85 4.25 21.51 -16.80
C ARG A 85 4.81 20.81 -18.03
N ILE A 86 5.81 19.93 -17.85
CA ILE A 86 6.31 19.10 -18.94
C ILE A 86 5.39 17.89 -19.21
N LEU A 87 4.60 17.43 -18.24
CA LEU A 87 3.74 16.25 -18.39
C LEU A 87 2.76 16.36 -19.56
N PRO A 88 2.05 17.48 -19.75
CA PRO A 88 1.13 17.67 -20.88
C PRO A 88 1.79 17.66 -22.26
N THR A 89 3.11 17.82 -22.33
CA THR A 89 3.83 17.78 -23.61
C THR A 89 4.02 16.36 -24.14
N ASN A 90 3.78 15.33 -23.33
CA ASN A 90 4.08 13.92 -23.61
C ASN A 90 5.56 13.66 -23.96
N ALA A 91 6.46 14.57 -23.57
CA ALA A 91 7.90 14.51 -23.81
C ALA A 91 8.71 14.61 -22.50
N TYR A 92 8.18 14.11 -21.41
CA TYR A 92 8.82 14.13 -20.09
C TYR A 92 9.81 12.99 -19.93
N PRO A 93 10.85 13.18 -19.11
CA PRO A 93 11.83 12.13 -18.83
C PRO A 93 11.23 11.02 -17.94
N THR A 94 11.80 9.82 -18.04
CA THR A 94 11.39 8.67 -17.20
C THR A 94 11.61 8.90 -15.70
N THR A 95 12.39 9.91 -15.33
CA THR A 95 12.66 10.31 -13.93
C THR A 95 11.65 11.34 -13.39
N GLN A 96 10.57 11.62 -14.12
CA GLN A 96 9.56 12.57 -13.69
C GLN A 96 8.86 12.08 -12.41
N ALA A 97 8.94 12.90 -11.36
CA ALA A 97 8.51 12.51 -10.01
C ALA A 97 7.02 12.16 -9.95
N GLU A 98 6.15 12.90 -10.64
CA GLU A 98 4.70 12.67 -10.64
C GLU A 98 4.34 11.31 -11.27
N VAL A 99 5.10 10.88 -12.28
CA VAL A 99 4.92 9.57 -12.92
C VAL A 99 5.27 8.45 -11.93
N GLN A 100 6.42 8.57 -11.24
CA GLN A 100 6.83 7.61 -10.21
C GLN A 100 5.85 7.58 -9.03
N GLN A 101 5.47 8.74 -8.51
CA GLN A 101 4.53 8.84 -7.38
C GLN A 101 3.18 8.19 -7.70
N THR A 102 2.68 8.36 -8.92
CA THR A 102 1.42 7.73 -9.36
C THR A 102 1.56 6.22 -9.46
N TRP A 103 2.67 5.71 -9.99
CA TRP A 103 3.00 4.29 -10.00
C TRP A 103 3.00 3.69 -8.58
N GLU A 104 3.73 4.31 -7.66
CA GLU A 104 3.84 3.88 -6.28
C GLU A 104 2.48 3.90 -5.55
N ALA A 105 1.67 4.92 -5.80
CA ALA A 105 0.34 5.03 -5.20
C ALA A 105 -0.60 3.92 -5.71
N LEU A 106 -0.57 3.60 -7.00
CA LEU A 106 -1.38 2.54 -7.59
C LEU A 106 -1.00 1.17 -7.02
N TYR A 107 0.29 0.86 -6.93
CA TYR A 107 0.74 -0.40 -6.31
C TYR A 107 0.50 -0.45 -4.80
N THR A 108 0.54 0.68 -4.11
CA THR A 108 0.10 0.76 -2.70
C THR A 108 -1.37 0.38 -2.56
N GLY A 109 -2.23 0.86 -3.46
CA GLY A 109 -3.65 0.48 -3.49
C GLY A 109 -3.86 -1.01 -3.76
N ILE A 110 -3.12 -1.58 -4.71
CA ILE A 110 -3.14 -3.01 -5.03
C ILE A 110 -2.69 -3.85 -3.83
N TYR A 111 -1.60 -3.47 -3.18
CA TYR A 111 -1.10 -4.17 -1.99
C TYR A 111 -2.15 -4.18 -0.87
N ARG A 112 -2.73 -3.01 -0.55
CA ARG A 112 -3.78 -2.90 0.46
C ARG A 112 -5.01 -3.75 0.13
N ALA A 113 -5.40 -3.79 -1.14
CA ALA A 113 -6.51 -4.63 -1.58
C ALA A 113 -6.19 -6.12 -1.45
N ASN A 114 -4.97 -6.56 -1.81
CA ASN A 114 -4.54 -7.94 -1.62
C ASN A 114 -4.50 -8.32 -0.13
N ASP A 115 -3.91 -7.48 0.72
CA ASP A 115 -3.83 -7.69 2.16
C ASP A 115 -5.21 -7.82 2.80
N PHE A 116 -6.14 -6.94 2.44
CA PHE A 116 -7.54 -7.02 2.87
C PHE A 116 -8.22 -8.31 2.44
N LEU A 117 -8.09 -8.69 1.16
CA LEU A 117 -8.72 -9.89 0.61
C LEU A 117 -8.16 -11.17 1.25
N GLU A 118 -6.86 -11.23 1.47
CA GLU A 118 -6.20 -12.35 2.15
C GLU A 118 -6.63 -12.43 3.62
N GLY A 119 -6.63 -11.29 4.33
CA GLY A 119 -7.03 -11.22 5.74
C GLY A 119 -8.48 -11.61 5.97
N ILE A 120 -9.43 -11.10 5.17
CA ILE A 120 -10.83 -11.51 5.25
C ILE A 120 -10.99 -13.00 4.92
N SER A 121 -10.36 -13.49 3.86
CA SER A 121 -10.47 -14.91 3.46
C SER A 121 -10.00 -15.87 4.56
N ALA A 122 -9.01 -15.47 5.35
CA ALA A 122 -8.53 -16.26 6.47
C ALA A 122 -9.53 -16.33 7.67
N LYS A 123 -10.32 -15.26 7.87
CA LYS A 123 -11.16 -15.08 9.05
C LYS A 123 -12.66 -15.19 8.81
N ILE A 124 -13.14 -15.09 7.59
CA ILE A 124 -14.57 -15.01 7.26
C ILE A 124 -15.40 -16.17 7.85
N ASN A 125 -14.80 -17.34 8.01
CA ASN A 125 -15.49 -18.49 8.59
C ASN A 125 -15.79 -18.35 10.09
N THR A 126 -15.11 -17.43 10.78
CA THR A 126 -15.32 -17.14 12.21
C THR A 126 -16.38 -16.05 12.43
N TYR A 127 -16.80 -15.36 11.39
CA TYR A 127 -17.77 -14.26 11.46
C TYR A 127 -19.20 -14.75 11.72
N SER A 128 -20.02 -13.88 12.30
CA SER A 128 -21.47 -14.07 12.31
C SER A 128 -22.04 -14.10 10.89
N GLU A 129 -23.19 -14.71 10.66
CA GLU A 129 -23.82 -14.75 9.33
C GLU A 129 -24.09 -13.35 8.77
N LYS A 130 -24.41 -12.38 9.61
CA LYS A 130 -24.58 -10.98 9.23
C LYS A 130 -23.26 -10.37 8.78
N ASP A 131 -22.18 -10.59 9.53
CA ASP A 131 -20.86 -10.06 9.20
C ASP A 131 -20.28 -10.71 7.96
N LYS A 132 -20.53 -12.02 7.73
CA LYS A 132 -20.15 -12.71 6.50
C LYS A 132 -20.78 -12.07 5.26
N ALA A 133 -22.07 -11.74 5.35
CA ALA A 133 -22.77 -11.10 4.24
C ALA A 133 -22.15 -9.73 3.91
N LEU A 134 -21.84 -8.91 4.92
CA LEU A 134 -21.19 -7.62 4.73
C LEU A 134 -19.75 -7.78 4.22
N ALA A 135 -18.98 -8.67 4.84
CA ALA A 135 -17.60 -8.94 4.40
C ALA A 135 -17.53 -9.40 2.93
N THR A 136 -18.51 -10.18 2.47
CA THR A 136 -18.61 -10.60 1.07
C THR A 136 -18.80 -9.40 0.14
N ILE A 137 -19.62 -8.42 0.52
CA ILE A 137 -19.80 -7.17 -0.23
C ILE A 137 -18.47 -6.38 -0.25
N TYR A 138 -17.84 -6.20 0.90
CA TYR A 138 -16.57 -5.47 1.02
C TYR A 138 -15.43 -6.13 0.22
N MET A 139 -15.40 -7.46 0.16
CA MET A 139 -14.47 -8.17 -0.73
C MET A 139 -14.73 -7.87 -2.21
N GLY A 140 -16.00 -7.72 -2.62
CA GLY A 140 -16.37 -7.28 -3.95
C GLY A 140 -15.85 -5.88 -4.26
N GLU A 141 -16.04 -4.94 -3.33
CA GLU A 141 -15.55 -3.57 -3.46
C GLU A 141 -14.01 -3.52 -3.54
N ALA A 142 -13.31 -4.27 -2.68
CA ALA A 142 -11.85 -4.34 -2.71
C ALA A 142 -11.32 -4.91 -4.04
N ARG A 143 -11.99 -5.93 -4.62
CA ARG A 143 -11.65 -6.45 -5.94
C ARG A 143 -11.87 -5.39 -7.02
N ALA A 144 -12.97 -4.66 -6.98
CA ALA A 144 -13.27 -3.60 -7.94
C ALA A 144 -12.24 -2.47 -7.86
N LEU A 145 -11.83 -2.04 -6.65
CA LEU A 145 -10.78 -1.05 -6.46
C LEU A 145 -9.43 -1.55 -7.00
N ARG A 146 -9.06 -2.80 -6.72
CA ARG A 146 -7.85 -3.43 -7.26
C ARG A 146 -7.85 -3.46 -8.78
N ALA A 147 -9.00 -3.80 -9.39
CA ALA A 147 -9.17 -3.77 -10.83
C ALA A 147 -8.98 -2.36 -11.40
N MET A 148 -9.56 -1.35 -10.76
CA MET A 148 -9.40 0.03 -11.15
C MET A 148 -7.92 0.46 -11.12
N TYR A 149 -7.16 0.09 -10.08
CA TYR A 149 -5.74 0.41 -10.00
C TYR A 149 -4.93 -0.27 -11.12
N TYR A 150 -5.21 -1.53 -11.44
CA TYR A 150 -4.58 -2.21 -12.57
C TYR A 150 -4.94 -1.58 -13.91
N PHE A 151 -6.21 -1.19 -14.09
CA PHE A 151 -6.65 -0.50 -15.30
C PHE A 151 -5.90 0.83 -15.49
N GLU A 152 -5.72 1.59 -14.40
CA GLU A 152 -4.95 2.84 -14.44
C GLU A 152 -3.46 2.60 -14.73
N LEU A 153 -2.88 1.52 -14.21
CA LEU A 153 -1.51 1.13 -14.49
C LEU A 153 -1.31 0.75 -15.96
N VAL A 154 -2.09 -0.21 -16.48
CA VAL A 154 -1.90 -0.74 -17.84
C VAL A 154 -2.10 0.33 -18.92
N ARG A 155 -3.03 1.26 -18.69
CA ARG A 155 -3.27 2.36 -19.64
C ARG A 155 -2.10 3.37 -19.75
N ARG A 156 -1.31 3.50 -18.68
CA ARG A 156 -0.23 4.50 -18.59
C ARG A 156 1.15 3.92 -18.80
N TYR A 157 1.37 2.71 -18.34
CA TYR A 157 2.70 2.09 -18.28
C TYR A 157 2.83 0.85 -19.16
N GLU A 158 1.76 0.43 -19.81
CA GLU A 158 1.69 -0.71 -20.72
C GLU A 158 2.09 -2.04 -20.06
N ASN A 159 3.38 -2.35 -19.96
CA ASN A 159 3.89 -3.59 -19.39
C ASN A 159 4.14 -3.43 -17.89
N ILE A 160 3.29 -4.05 -17.08
CA ILE A 160 3.28 -3.90 -15.62
C ILE A 160 3.38 -5.26 -14.92
N PRO A 161 4.03 -5.36 -13.75
CA PRO A 161 3.98 -6.57 -12.93
C PRO A 161 2.57 -6.84 -12.39
N LEU A 162 2.11 -8.09 -12.49
CA LEU A 162 0.87 -8.54 -11.84
C LEU A 162 1.18 -9.06 -10.43
N MET A 163 0.76 -8.32 -9.42
CA MET A 163 0.94 -8.64 -8.00
C MET A 163 -0.42 -9.02 -7.40
N THR A 164 -0.77 -10.30 -7.45
CA THR A 164 -2.09 -10.79 -7.01
C THR A 164 -2.11 -11.24 -5.55
N SER A 165 -0.98 -11.17 -4.84
CA SER A 165 -0.85 -11.49 -3.42
C SER A 165 0.12 -10.55 -2.70
N THR A 166 0.04 -10.48 -1.37
CA THR A 166 0.99 -9.73 -0.54
C THR A 166 2.40 -10.32 -0.62
N GLN A 167 2.51 -11.65 -0.72
CA GLN A 167 3.78 -12.34 -0.85
C GLN A 167 4.54 -11.92 -2.12
N MET A 168 3.84 -11.73 -3.24
CA MET A 168 4.48 -11.24 -4.48
C MET A 168 5.01 -9.83 -4.30
N SER A 169 4.27 -8.95 -3.62
CA SER A 169 4.67 -7.56 -3.38
C SER A 169 5.91 -7.44 -2.47
N ASN A 170 6.19 -8.45 -1.66
CA ASN A 170 7.34 -8.47 -0.74
C ASN A 170 8.62 -9.06 -1.35
N GLN A 171 8.59 -9.45 -2.62
CA GLN A 171 9.78 -9.93 -3.34
C GLN A 171 10.70 -8.78 -3.75
N SER A 172 11.94 -9.10 -4.06
CA SER A 172 12.88 -8.11 -4.62
C SER A 172 12.35 -7.57 -5.96
N PRO A 173 12.33 -6.25 -6.18
CA PRO A 173 11.91 -5.67 -7.45
C PRO A 173 12.61 -6.24 -8.69
N SER A 174 13.84 -6.72 -8.54
CA SER A 174 14.60 -7.35 -9.63
C SER A 174 14.02 -8.69 -10.11
N THR A 175 13.12 -9.29 -9.34
CA THR A 175 12.46 -10.57 -9.70
C THR A 175 11.09 -10.37 -10.35
N PHE A 176 10.60 -9.14 -10.43
CA PHE A 176 9.29 -8.87 -11.02
C PHE A 176 9.34 -9.05 -12.55
N VAL A 177 8.42 -9.88 -13.03
CA VAL A 177 8.21 -10.09 -14.45
C VAL A 177 7.06 -9.19 -14.90
N GLN A 178 7.29 -8.42 -15.96
CA GLN A 178 6.24 -7.64 -16.59
C GLN A 178 5.26 -8.57 -17.30
N ALA A 179 3.97 -8.34 -17.09
CA ALA A 179 2.91 -9.07 -17.75
C ALA A 179 2.58 -8.43 -19.11
N ASP A 180 2.10 -9.26 -20.05
CA ASP A 180 1.47 -8.75 -21.26
C ASP A 180 0.20 -7.96 -20.91
N PRO A 181 -0.07 -6.81 -21.52
CA PRO A 181 -1.30 -6.06 -21.32
C PRO A 181 -2.57 -6.91 -21.47
N ALA A 182 -2.58 -7.90 -22.37
CA ALA A 182 -3.70 -8.81 -22.54
C ALA A 182 -3.97 -9.64 -21.27
N ASP A 183 -2.93 -10.05 -20.54
CA ASP A 183 -3.08 -10.80 -19.29
C ASP A 183 -3.65 -9.91 -18.19
N VAL A 184 -3.23 -8.63 -18.13
CA VAL A 184 -3.82 -7.64 -17.23
C VAL A 184 -5.31 -7.48 -17.52
N TYR A 185 -5.70 -7.27 -18.77
CA TYR A 185 -7.11 -7.14 -19.15
C TYR A 185 -7.91 -8.41 -18.90
N ASN A 186 -7.32 -9.60 -19.03
CA ASN A 186 -7.98 -10.84 -18.67
C ASN A 186 -8.25 -10.94 -17.17
N LEU A 187 -7.30 -10.51 -16.32
CA LEU A 187 -7.53 -10.41 -14.88
C LEU A 187 -8.71 -9.48 -14.56
N LEU A 188 -8.80 -8.32 -15.22
CA LEU A 188 -9.89 -7.35 -15.02
C LEU A 188 -11.28 -7.93 -15.36
N LYS A 189 -11.38 -8.83 -16.32
CA LYS A 189 -12.65 -9.47 -16.71
C LYS A 189 -13.15 -10.52 -15.70
N MET A 190 -12.28 -10.99 -14.81
CA MET A 190 -12.61 -12.03 -13.82
C MET A 190 -13.07 -11.44 -12.47
N ILE A 191 -13.10 -10.13 -12.35
CA ILE A 191 -13.49 -9.38 -11.15
C ILE A 191 -14.94 -8.95 -11.26
#